data_fd4081b70c45ddda426d9c9c02d5804b
#
_entry.id   fd4081b70c45ddda426d9c9c02d5804b
#
_cell.length_a   1.000
_cell.length_b   1.000
_cell.length_c   1.000
_cell.angle_alpha   90.00
_cell.angle_beta   90.00
_cell.angle_gamma   90.00
#
_symmetry.space_group_name_H-M   'P 1'
#
loop_
_entity.id
_entity.type
_entity.pdbx_description
1 polymer ?
#
loop_
_entity_poly.entity_id
_entity_poly.type
_entity_poly.pdbx_seq_one_letter_code
_entity_poly.pdbx_strand_id
1 'polypeptide(L)'
;MRGKIIFVEYRYRLSAVSHPNPEVSDLKRRAFICLLLIFAMILPVAAEPIKWVDFGVPYESLKYALDMDIATFDQEQHISWIDILALAAVTTGGKCGLSSVKKAAESWKKGFDASALSSTAKKSYDYYHEAYTAALGGLVGSYAIEKDGQWVSAYGLKAFSPVAAGYGYSHCDDFGVSRSFGFHRKHLGNDLMGGLGTPIVAVEGGVVEAMGWNRYGGWRIGIRSFDGKRYYYYAHLQKDHPFAEGLQEGDMVQPGQLIGFMGRTGYSDQENVNNIETVHLHFGMELVFDESQKECNSEIWIDVYHIVRLLSSHRASYRKTDGKWERVYPYKDLDLESFL
;
A
#
# COMPACT_ATOMS: atom_id res chain seq x y z
N MET A 1 31.32 -15.46 -57.29
CA MET A 1 30.44 -16.57 -57.74
C MET A 1 29.01 -16.23 -57.39
N ARG A 2 28.16 -16.05 -58.41
CA ARG A 2 26.75 -15.62 -58.20
C ARG A 2 25.89 -16.88 -58.06
N GLY A 3 25.19 -17.03 -56.93
CA GLY A 3 24.19 -18.07 -56.69
C GLY A 3 22.81 -17.59 -57.14
N LYS A 4 22.23 -18.34 -58.07
CA LYS A 4 20.86 -18.11 -58.61
C LYS A 4 19.80 -18.60 -57.61
N ILE A 5 18.80 -17.74 -57.32
CA ILE A 5 17.59 -18.12 -56.62
C ILE A 5 16.59 -18.64 -57.66
N ILE A 6 16.09 -19.85 -57.45
CA ILE A 6 15.05 -20.49 -58.26
C ILE A 6 13.70 -20.24 -57.56
N PHE A 7 12.80 -19.52 -58.26
CA PHE A 7 11.40 -19.41 -57.83
C PHE A 7 10.62 -20.62 -58.38
N VAL A 8 9.93 -21.34 -57.48
CA VAL A 8 8.96 -22.39 -57.85
C VAL A 8 7.56 -21.79 -57.74
N GLU A 9 6.91 -21.66 -58.90
CA GLU A 9 5.55 -21.18 -59.06
C GLU A 9 4.56 -22.35 -58.85
N TYR A 10 3.78 -22.33 -57.75
CA TYR A 10 2.68 -23.27 -57.53
C TYR A 10 1.37 -22.67 -58.05
N ARG A 11 0.86 -23.22 -59.16
CA ARG A 11 -0.48 -22.93 -59.67
C ARG A 11 -1.51 -23.76 -58.89
N TYR A 12 -2.32 -23.10 -58.09
CA TYR A 12 -3.54 -23.71 -57.55
C TYR A 12 -4.70 -23.57 -58.52
N ARG A 13 -5.31 -24.71 -58.88
CA ARG A 13 -6.59 -24.76 -59.58
C ARG A 13 -7.70 -24.33 -58.63
N LEU A 14 -8.44 -23.28 -59.01
CA LEU A 14 -9.65 -22.87 -58.33
C LEU A 14 -10.77 -23.86 -58.69
N SER A 15 -11.20 -24.67 -57.75
CA SER A 15 -12.45 -25.42 -57.81
C SER A 15 -13.60 -24.53 -57.28
N ALA A 16 -14.75 -24.67 -57.91
CA ALA A 16 -15.94 -23.85 -57.79
C ALA A 16 -16.32 -23.50 -56.33
N VAL A 17 -16.40 -22.20 -56.04
CA VAL A 17 -16.93 -21.66 -54.78
C VAL A 17 -18.46 -21.73 -54.87
N SER A 18 -19.09 -22.57 -54.05
CA SER A 18 -20.52 -22.52 -53.80
C SER A 18 -20.85 -21.21 -53.04
N HIS A 19 -21.74 -20.40 -53.60
CA HIS A 19 -22.18 -19.16 -52.93
C HIS A 19 -22.91 -19.52 -51.60
N PRO A 20 -22.52 -18.92 -50.48
CA PRO A 20 -23.24 -19.13 -49.22
C PRO A 20 -24.62 -18.46 -49.31
N ASN A 21 -25.64 -19.14 -48.79
CA ASN A 21 -27.01 -18.65 -48.68
C ASN A 21 -27.02 -17.28 -47.91
N PRO A 22 -27.58 -16.20 -48.51
CA PRO A 22 -27.50 -14.85 -47.93
C PRO A 22 -28.11 -14.73 -46.54
N GLU A 23 -29.12 -15.53 -46.18
CA GLU A 23 -29.74 -15.53 -44.85
C GLU A 23 -28.82 -16.07 -43.75
N VAL A 24 -27.98 -17.09 -44.05
CA VAL A 24 -27.02 -17.66 -43.08
C VAL A 24 -25.85 -16.72 -42.85
N SER A 25 -25.46 -15.91 -43.84
CA SER A 25 -24.39 -14.92 -43.70
C SER A 25 -24.82 -13.73 -42.84
N ASP A 26 -26.08 -13.31 -42.94
CA ASP A 26 -26.63 -12.19 -42.19
C ASP A 26 -26.84 -12.57 -40.71
N LEU A 27 -27.30 -13.79 -40.43
CA LEU A 27 -27.45 -14.32 -39.08
C LEU A 27 -26.11 -14.43 -38.33
N LYS A 28 -25.06 -14.93 -39.02
CA LYS A 28 -23.69 -15.00 -38.45
C LYS A 28 -23.09 -13.61 -38.21
N ARG A 29 -23.36 -12.66 -39.10
CA ARG A 29 -22.93 -11.27 -38.97
C ARG A 29 -23.62 -10.57 -37.76
N ARG A 30 -24.93 -10.77 -37.59
CA ARG A 30 -25.70 -10.24 -36.44
C ARG A 30 -25.26 -10.89 -35.15
N ALA A 31 -25.03 -12.21 -35.11
CA ALA A 31 -24.49 -12.90 -33.93
C ALA A 31 -23.08 -12.40 -33.55
N PHE A 32 -22.21 -12.16 -34.56
CA PHE A 32 -20.87 -11.62 -34.31
C PHE A 32 -20.91 -10.18 -33.81
N ILE A 33 -21.81 -9.33 -34.35
CA ILE A 33 -22.00 -7.95 -33.85
C ILE A 33 -22.56 -7.95 -32.43
N CYS A 34 -23.55 -8.82 -32.12
CA CYS A 34 -24.06 -8.96 -30.75
C CYS A 34 -22.99 -9.44 -29.77
N LEU A 35 -22.12 -10.38 -30.18
CA LEU A 35 -21.02 -10.87 -29.38
C LEU A 35 -19.98 -9.78 -29.10
N LEU A 36 -19.66 -8.95 -30.12
CA LEU A 36 -18.77 -7.79 -29.97
C LEU A 36 -19.38 -6.71 -29.06
N LEU A 37 -20.69 -6.47 -29.14
CA LEU A 37 -21.38 -5.52 -28.27
C LEU A 37 -21.47 -6.02 -26.83
N ILE A 38 -21.68 -7.32 -26.61
CA ILE A 38 -21.65 -7.95 -25.29
C ILE A 38 -20.24 -7.89 -24.71
N PHE A 39 -19.20 -8.15 -25.52
CA PHE A 39 -17.81 -8.04 -25.08
C PHE A 39 -17.40 -6.60 -24.75
N ALA A 40 -17.90 -5.62 -25.50
CA ALA A 40 -17.67 -4.20 -25.22
C ALA A 40 -18.41 -3.70 -23.95
N MET A 41 -19.52 -4.36 -23.55
CA MET A 41 -20.23 -4.04 -22.31
C MET A 41 -19.65 -4.73 -21.05
N ILE A 42 -18.76 -5.70 -21.21
CA ILE A 42 -18.14 -6.47 -20.12
C ILE A 42 -16.72 -5.94 -19.79
N LEU A 43 -16.17 -5.07 -20.62
CA LEU A 43 -14.93 -4.41 -20.25
C LEU A 43 -15.25 -3.48 -19.06
N PRO A 44 -14.73 -3.75 -17.84
CA PRO A 44 -14.81 -2.75 -16.80
C PRO A 44 -14.20 -1.48 -17.40
N VAL A 45 -14.90 -0.36 -17.30
CA VAL A 45 -14.26 0.94 -17.49
C VAL A 45 -13.25 1.01 -16.35
N ALA A 46 -12.02 0.63 -16.67
CA ALA A 46 -10.91 0.81 -15.73
C ALA A 46 -10.91 2.30 -15.41
N ALA A 47 -11.16 2.64 -14.15
CA ALA A 47 -10.92 3.99 -13.68
C ALA A 47 -9.48 4.33 -14.08
N GLU A 48 -9.26 5.49 -14.71
CA GLU A 48 -7.89 5.87 -15.05
C GLU A 48 -7.08 5.88 -13.74
N PRO A 49 -6.00 5.10 -13.63
CA PRO A 49 -5.23 5.05 -12.40
C PRO A 49 -4.66 6.43 -12.10
N ILE A 50 -4.63 6.81 -10.84
CA ILE A 50 -3.92 8.02 -10.41
C ILE A 50 -2.45 7.83 -10.81
N LYS A 51 -2.00 8.60 -11.81
CA LYS A 51 -0.67 8.44 -12.42
C LYS A 51 0.47 8.87 -11.52
N TRP A 52 0.18 9.63 -10.48
CA TRP A 52 1.19 10.15 -9.57
C TRP A 52 0.57 10.65 -8.26
N VAL A 53 1.16 10.28 -7.12
CA VAL A 53 0.79 10.76 -5.80
C VAL A 53 2.04 11.27 -5.12
N ASP A 54 2.09 12.60 -4.86
CA ASP A 54 3.07 13.19 -3.97
C ASP A 54 2.48 13.26 -2.57
N PHE A 55 2.93 12.39 -1.68
CA PHE A 55 2.49 12.38 -0.30
C PHE A 55 3.48 13.16 0.56
N GLY A 56 3.31 14.48 0.61
CA GLY A 56 4.18 15.40 1.35
C GLY A 56 3.52 16.02 2.57
N VAL A 57 2.73 15.24 3.34
CA VAL A 57 2.05 15.75 4.56
C VAL A 57 2.97 15.66 5.78
N PRO A 58 3.40 16.81 6.38
CA PRO A 58 4.28 16.81 7.53
C PRO A 58 3.65 16.15 8.77
N TYR A 59 4.49 15.56 9.62
CA TYR A 59 4.07 14.91 10.87
C TYR A 59 3.12 15.75 11.72
N GLU A 60 3.43 17.05 11.93
CA GLU A 60 2.60 17.93 12.76
C GLU A 60 1.19 18.13 12.16
N SER A 61 1.08 18.08 10.85
CA SER A 61 -0.18 18.18 10.12
C SER A 61 -0.98 16.88 10.23
N LEU A 62 -0.31 15.73 10.03
CA LEU A 62 -0.91 14.40 10.24
C LEU A 62 -1.45 14.26 11.66
N LYS A 63 -0.60 14.59 12.64
CA LYS A 63 -0.98 14.49 14.05
C LYS A 63 -2.17 15.38 14.39
N TYR A 64 -2.17 16.64 13.95
CA TYR A 64 -3.28 17.56 14.24
C TYR A 64 -4.58 17.06 13.60
N ALA A 65 -4.54 16.61 12.34
CA ALA A 65 -5.73 16.09 11.66
C ALA A 65 -6.26 14.82 12.33
N LEU A 66 -5.37 13.90 12.74
CA LEU A 66 -5.70 12.69 13.51
C LEU A 66 -6.33 13.02 14.87
N ASP A 67 -5.74 13.96 15.62
CA ASP A 67 -6.28 14.39 16.93
C ASP A 67 -7.71 14.96 16.78
N MET A 68 -7.98 15.66 15.66
CA MET A 68 -9.32 16.18 15.35
C MET A 68 -10.31 15.09 14.99
N ASP A 69 -9.91 14.11 14.18
CA ASP A 69 -10.71 12.95 13.81
C ASP A 69 -11.15 12.19 15.08
N ILE A 70 -10.20 11.81 15.93
CA ILE A 70 -10.47 11.10 17.20
C ILE A 70 -11.36 11.93 18.13
N ALA A 71 -11.09 13.23 18.27
CA ALA A 71 -11.85 14.09 19.18
C ALA A 71 -13.29 14.32 18.75
N THR A 72 -13.61 14.10 17.48
CA THR A 72 -14.97 14.33 16.93
C THR A 72 -15.72 13.05 16.62
N PHE A 73 -15.13 11.87 16.83
CA PHE A 73 -15.72 10.59 16.45
C PHE A 73 -17.13 10.37 17.03
N ASP A 74 -17.30 10.64 18.32
CA ASP A 74 -18.59 10.47 19.02
C ASP A 74 -19.49 11.72 18.95
N GLN A 75 -19.13 12.74 18.14
CA GLN A 75 -19.91 13.96 18.00
C GLN A 75 -20.93 13.83 16.86
N GLU A 76 -21.99 14.62 16.89
CA GLU A 76 -22.98 14.69 15.82
C GLU A 76 -22.33 14.95 14.44
N GLN A 77 -21.28 15.75 14.42
CA GLN A 77 -20.46 15.99 13.24
C GLN A 77 -19.06 15.41 13.45
N HIS A 78 -18.84 14.18 12.98
CA HIS A 78 -17.50 13.60 12.88
C HIS A 78 -16.74 14.26 11.72
N ILE A 79 -15.48 14.63 11.95
CA ILE A 79 -14.62 15.29 10.97
C ILE A 79 -13.42 14.39 10.70
N SER A 80 -13.45 13.69 9.57
CA SER A 80 -12.36 12.79 9.17
C SER A 80 -11.05 13.54 8.90
N TRP A 81 -9.94 12.98 9.35
CA TRP A 81 -8.62 13.53 9.07
C TRP A 81 -8.30 13.57 7.57
N ILE A 82 -8.84 12.64 6.79
CA ILE A 82 -8.71 12.62 5.33
C ILE A 82 -9.41 13.83 4.71
N ASP A 83 -10.61 14.15 5.16
CA ASP A 83 -11.37 15.33 4.71
C ASP A 83 -10.63 16.63 5.01
N ILE A 84 -10.08 16.75 6.22
CA ILE A 84 -9.27 17.91 6.63
C ILE A 84 -8.07 18.08 5.72
N LEU A 85 -7.32 17.00 5.50
CA LEU A 85 -6.10 16.99 4.70
C LEU A 85 -6.41 17.27 3.21
N ALA A 86 -7.46 16.65 2.67
CA ALA A 86 -7.88 16.87 1.28
C ALA A 86 -8.27 18.34 1.04
N LEU A 87 -9.04 18.95 1.96
CA LEU A 87 -9.40 20.37 1.83
C LEU A 87 -8.17 21.29 1.95
N ALA A 88 -7.23 20.98 2.86
CA ALA A 88 -5.97 21.71 2.97
C ALA A 88 -5.15 21.63 1.67
N ALA A 89 -5.12 20.45 1.04
CA ALA A 89 -4.38 20.17 -0.18
C ALA A 89 -4.92 20.97 -1.39
N VAL A 90 -6.24 21.17 -1.49
CA VAL A 90 -6.85 21.99 -2.56
C VAL A 90 -6.24 23.38 -2.62
N THR A 91 -6.01 24.01 -1.46
CA THR A 91 -5.52 25.38 -1.36
C THR A 91 -3.99 25.49 -1.46
N THR A 92 -3.27 24.38 -1.30
CA THR A 92 -1.80 24.38 -1.19
C THR A 92 -1.10 23.55 -2.26
N GLY A 93 -1.86 22.94 -3.19
CA GLY A 93 -1.30 22.03 -4.18
C GLY A 93 -0.63 20.79 -3.55
N GLY A 94 -1.24 20.23 -2.50
CA GLY A 94 -0.72 19.05 -1.77
C GLY A 94 0.28 19.34 -0.65
N LYS A 95 0.77 20.59 -0.52
CA LYS A 95 1.69 21.00 0.57
C LYS A 95 0.91 21.30 1.85
N CYS A 96 0.48 20.27 2.55
CA CYS A 96 -0.37 20.37 3.73
C CYS A 96 0.39 20.85 4.99
N GLY A 97 0.85 22.10 5.00
CA GLY A 97 1.44 22.70 6.20
C GLY A 97 0.42 22.86 7.33
N LEU A 98 0.87 22.84 8.59
CA LEU A 98 0.01 22.86 9.78
C LEU A 98 -1.00 24.01 9.79
N SER A 99 -0.60 25.19 9.30
CA SER A 99 -1.51 26.35 9.23
C SER A 99 -2.69 26.13 8.26
N SER A 100 -2.47 25.51 7.11
CA SER A 100 -3.53 25.19 6.14
C SER A 100 -4.44 24.09 6.66
N VAL A 101 -3.88 23.09 7.34
CA VAL A 101 -4.64 22.00 7.95
C VAL A 101 -5.54 22.52 9.07
N LYS A 102 -5.04 23.41 9.93
CA LYS A 102 -5.87 24.08 10.95
C LYS A 102 -7.02 24.90 10.34
N LYS A 103 -6.76 25.63 9.26
CA LYS A 103 -7.82 26.40 8.55
C LYS A 103 -8.87 25.46 7.96
N ALA A 104 -8.47 24.34 7.36
CA ALA A 104 -9.39 23.35 6.82
C ALA A 104 -10.26 22.74 7.93
N ALA A 105 -9.67 22.34 9.06
CA ALA A 105 -10.41 21.83 10.21
C ALA A 105 -11.45 22.83 10.76
N GLU A 106 -11.07 24.11 10.86
CA GLU A 106 -12.01 25.17 11.28
C GLU A 106 -13.15 25.40 10.27
N SER A 107 -12.91 25.18 8.97
CA SER A 107 -13.97 25.22 7.96
C SER A 107 -14.97 24.08 8.17
N TRP A 108 -14.48 22.85 8.39
CA TRP A 108 -15.33 21.69 8.69
C TRP A 108 -16.16 21.90 9.95
N LYS A 109 -15.58 22.40 11.04
CA LYS A 109 -16.33 22.75 12.27
C LYS A 109 -17.44 23.76 12.06
N LYS A 110 -17.34 24.61 11.04
CA LYS A 110 -18.35 25.60 10.67
C LYS A 110 -19.38 25.07 9.67
N GLY A 111 -19.41 23.75 9.44
CA GLY A 111 -20.37 23.12 8.52
C GLY A 111 -19.97 23.27 7.04
N PHE A 112 -18.65 23.23 6.74
CA PHE A 112 -18.21 23.22 5.35
C PHE A 112 -18.80 22.01 4.61
N ASP A 113 -19.26 22.25 3.39
CA ASP A 113 -19.73 21.24 2.47
C ASP A 113 -18.88 21.23 1.19
N ALA A 114 -18.22 20.10 0.92
CA ALA A 114 -17.38 19.92 -0.26
C ALA A 114 -18.16 20.07 -1.59
N SER A 115 -19.48 19.86 -1.57
CA SER A 115 -20.34 20.06 -2.74
C SER A 115 -20.44 21.54 -3.17
N ALA A 116 -20.18 22.47 -2.25
CA ALA A 116 -20.20 23.91 -2.50
C ALA A 116 -18.90 24.42 -3.20
N LEU A 117 -17.90 23.57 -3.39
CA LEU A 117 -16.68 23.93 -4.12
C LEU A 117 -16.98 24.19 -5.59
N SER A 118 -16.21 25.11 -6.20
CA SER A 118 -16.22 25.26 -7.66
C SER A 118 -15.83 23.95 -8.34
N SER A 119 -16.24 23.72 -9.59
CA SER A 119 -15.96 22.46 -10.30
C SER A 119 -14.47 22.11 -10.35
N THR A 120 -13.57 23.08 -10.49
CA THR A 120 -12.12 22.88 -10.49
C THR A 120 -11.63 22.50 -9.10
N ALA A 121 -12.06 23.21 -8.05
CA ALA A 121 -11.68 22.92 -6.67
C ALA A 121 -12.23 21.56 -6.21
N LYS A 122 -13.45 21.19 -6.64
CA LYS A 122 -14.05 19.89 -6.36
C LYS A 122 -13.24 18.75 -6.97
N LYS A 123 -12.81 18.86 -8.23
CA LYS A 123 -11.93 17.87 -8.86
C LYS A 123 -10.61 17.70 -8.10
N SER A 124 -10.02 18.81 -7.66
CA SER A 124 -8.80 18.75 -6.84
C SER A 124 -9.06 18.12 -5.48
N TYR A 125 -10.18 18.44 -4.84
CA TYR A 125 -10.59 17.83 -3.58
C TYR A 125 -10.77 16.32 -3.73
N ASP A 126 -11.52 15.86 -4.74
CA ASP A 126 -11.77 14.46 -4.99
C ASP A 126 -10.45 13.69 -5.25
N TYR A 127 -9.54 14.29 -6.03
CA TYR A 127 -8.21 13.71 -6.25
C TYR A 127 -7.42 13.52 -4.94
N TYR A 128 -7.31 14.58 -4.11
CA TYR A 128 -6.58 14.46 -2.84
C TYR A 128 -7.28 13.57 -1.84
N HIS A 129 -8.61 13.59 -1.80
CA HIS A 129 -9.39 12.72 -0.94
C HIS A 129 -9.15 11.24 -1.29
N GLU A 130 -9.17 10.88 -2.57
CA GLU A 130 -8.88 9.53 -3.05
C GLU A 130 -7.43 9.14 -2.73
N ALA A 131 -6.45 10.00 -3.03
CA ALA A 131 -5.05 9.77 -2.76
C ALA A 131 -4.76 9.57 -1.26
N TYR A 132 -5.34 10.42 -0.42
CA TYR A 132 -5.13 10.33 1.03
C TYR A 132 -5.92 9.19 1.66
N THR A 133 -7.09 8.82 1.12
CA THR A 133 -7.80 7.58 1.49
C THR A 133 -6.93 6.37 1.17
N ALA A 134 -6.31 6.34 -0.01
CA ALA A 134 -5.40 5.26 -0.38
C ALA A 134 -4.18 5.19 0.55
N ALA A 135 -3.58 6.33 0.93
CA ALA A 135 -2.39 6.36 1.79
C ALA A 135 -2.67 6.12 3.28
N LEU A 136 -3.82 6.58 3.80
CA LEU A 136 -4.06 6.71 5.24
C LEU A 136 -5.29 5.96 5.73
N GLY A 137 -6.21 5.56 4.85
CA GLY A 137 -7.56 5.11 5.21
C GLY A 137 -7.63 3.92 6.16
N GLY A 138 -6.63 3.03 6.14
CA GLY A 138 -6.57 1.87 7.03
C GLY A 138 -5.85 2.12 8.37
N LEU A 139 -5.31 3.32 8.58
CA LEU A 139 -4.50 3.61 9.78
C LEU A 139 -5.34 4.02 10.99
N VAL A 140 -6.57 4.46 10.77
CA VAL A 140 -7.52 4.92 11.80
C VAL A 140 -8.81 4.12 11.69
N GLY A 141 -9.42 3.79 12.81
CA GLY A 141 -10.66 3.03 12.87
C GLY A 141 -10.94 2.47 14.24
N SER A 142 -11.90 1.54 14.30
CA SER A 142 -12.32 0.89 15.55
C SER A 142 -11.45 -0.34 15.85
N TYR A 143 -11.04 -0.46 17.10
CA TYR A 143 -10.27 -1.60 17.60
C TYR A 143 -10.67 -1.95 19.02
N ALA A 144 -10.29 -3.14 19.51
CA ALA A 144 -10.46 -3.51 20.90
C ALA A 144 -9.13 -4.00 21.49
N ILE A 145 -8.92 -3.66 22.75
CA ILE A 145 -7.80 -4.14 23.59
C ILE A 145 -8.38 -4.88 24.78
N GLU A 146 -7.70 -5.93 25.21
CA GLU A 146 -8.03 -6.61 26.45
C GLU A 146 -7.41 -5.86 27.63
N LYS A 147 -8.26 -5.48 28.57
CA LYS A 147 -7.85 -4.83 29.81
C LYS A 147 -8.54 -5.51 30.98
N ASP A 148 -7.77 -6.01 31.94
CA ASP A 148 -8.29 -6.72 33.12
C ASP A 148 -9.25 -7.86 32.78
N GLY A 149 -8.97 -8.62 31.72
CA GLY A 149 -9.78 -9.74 31.24
C GLY A 149 -11.06 -9.34 30.48
N GLN A 150 -11.22 -8.05 30.15
CA GLN A 150 -12.36 -7.56 29.39
C GLN A 150 -11.90 -6.85 28.10
N TRP A 151 -12.64 -7.07 27.02
CA TRP A 151 -12.42 -6.35 25.77
C TRP A 151 -13.03 -4.95 25.84
N VAL A 152 -12.20 -3.94 25.64
CA VAL A 152 -12.60 -2.52 25.61
C VAL A 152 -12.41 -2.00 24.20
N SER A 153 -13.51 -1.58 23.57
CA SER A 153 -13.49 -0.96 22.26
C SER A 153 -13.02 0.50 22.35
N ALA A 154 -12.28 0.93 21.33
CA ALA A 154 -11.83 2.29 21.16
C ALA A 154 -11.82 2.65 19.66
N TYR A 155 -11.84 3.95 19.37
CA TYR A 155 -11.61 4.50 18.05
C TYR A 155 -10.34 5.35 18.04
N GLY A 156 -9.54 5.23 16.99
CA GLY A 156 -8.31 6.03 16.85
C GLY A 156 -7.28 5.38 15.95
N LEU A 157 -6.01 5.70 16.22
CA LEU A 157 -4.89 5.12 15.49
C LEU A 157 -4.81 3.62 15.80
N LYS A 158 -5.16 2.79 14.81
CA LYS A 158 -5.11 1.32 14.92
C LYS A 158 -3.88 0.70 14.28
N ALA A 159 -3.15 1.46 13.47
CA ALA A 159 -1.88 1.06 12.88
C ALA A 159 -0.72 1.20 13.87
N PHE A 160 0.32 0.38 13.71
CA PHE A 160 1.48 0.34 14.59
C PHE A 160 2.77 0.73 13.87
N SER A 161 3.75 1.26 14.62
CA SER A 161 5.12 1.37 14.12
C SER A 161 5.64 0.00 13.67
N PRO A 162 6.38 -0.11 12.55
CA PRO A 162 6.88 -1.40 12.08
C PRO A 162 7.89 -2.05 13.03
N VAL A 163 8.43 -1.31 14.00
CA VAL A 163 9.39 -1.80 15.01
C VAL A 163 8.70 -1.92 16.36
N ALA A 164 8.75 -3.10 16.98
CA ALA A 164 8.12 -3.37 18.28
C ALA A 164 8.65 -2.47 19.41
N ALA A 165 7.83 -2.23 20.45
CA ALA A 165 8.19 -1.43 21.62
C ALA A 165 9.38 -2.05 22.38
N GLY A 166 10.16 -1.19 23.04
CA GLY A 166 11.36 -1.59 23.79
C GLY A 166 12.63 -1.69 22.95
N TYR A 167 12.55 -1.58 21.62
CA TYR A 167 13.70 -1.62 20.71
C TYR A 167 13.94 -0.23 20.11
N GLY A 168 15.13 0.32 20.33
CA GLY A 168 15.54 1.60 19.75
C GLY A 168 15.80 1.48 18.25
N TYR A 169 15.47 2.54 17.51
CA TYR A 169 15.89 2.72 16.14
C TYR A 169 16.05 4.20 15.80
N SER A 170 16.87 4.51 14.81
CA SER A 170 16.88 5.83 14.18
C SER A 170 16.23 5.74 12.80
N HIS A 171 15.44 6.75 12.46
CA HIS A 171 14.68 6.79 11.22
C HIS A 171 15.34 7.76 10.23
N CYS A 172 15.74 7.25 9.07
CA CYS A 172 16.38 8.04 8.02
C CYS A 172 15.32 8.65 7.09
N ASP A 173 15.46 9.94 6.83
CA ASP A 173 14.67 10.65 5.80
C ASP A 173 15.42 10.51 4.47
N ASP A 174 15.27 9.35 3.83
CA ASP A 174 16.08 8.95 2.69
C ASP A 174 15.28 8.39 1.50
N PHE A 175 13.98 8.68 1.45
CA PHE A 175 13.15 8.36 0.29
C PHE A 175 13.68 9.06 -0.97
N GLY A 176 13.74 8.34 -2.08
CA GLY A 176 14.20 8.86 -3.37
C GLY A 176 15.70 9.04 -3.51
N VAL A 177 16.49 8.83 -2.45
CA VAL A 177 17.97 8.87 -2.49
C VAL A 177 18.48 7.78 -3.44
N SER A 178 19.56 8.09 -4.18
CA SER A 178 20.14 7.14 -5.13
C SER A 178 20.77 5.93 -4.43
N ARG A 179 20.48 4.74 -4.94
CA ARG A 179 21.12 3.47 -4.58
C ARG A 179 21.79 2.87 -5.81
N SER A 180 22.94 2.21 -5.65
CA SER A 180 23.81 1.81 -6.77
C SER A 180 24.15 0.33 -6.85
N PHE A 181 23.58 -0.55 -6.04
CA PHE A 181 23.86 -1.97 -6.19
C PHE A 181 23.27 -2.51 -7.50
N GLY A 182 24.11 -3.01 -8.39
CA GLY A 182 23.76 -3.53 -9.71
C GLY A 182 23.48 -2.44 -10.75
N PHE A 183 22.60 -1.50 -10.46
CA PHE A 183 22.29 -0.32 -11.29
C PHE A 183 21.79 0.83 -10.41
N HIS A 184 21.77 2.03 -10.99
CA HIS A 184 21.25 3.20 -10.29
C HIS A 184 19.73 3.13 -10.19
N ARG A 185 19.20 3.19 -8.96
CA ARG A 185 17.77 3.22 -8.67
C ARG A 185 17.47 4.20 -7.54
N LYS A 186 16.22 4.62 -7.44
CA LYS A 186 15.75 5.40 -6.28
C LYS A 186 15.49 4.46 -5.10
N HIS A 187 15.66 4.98 -3.90
CA HIS A 187 15.24 4.35 -2.66
C HIS A 187 13.73 4.51 -2.49
N LEU A 188 12.98 3.43 -2.58
CA LEU A 188 11.51 3.43 -2.56
C LEU A 188 10.98 3.03 -1.17
N GLY A 189 11.42 3.73 -0.16
CA GLY A 189 11.09 3.53 1.24
C GLY A 189 11.99 4.35 2.13
N ASN A 190 11.95 4.09 3.42
CA ASN A 190 12.85 4.68 4.41
C ASN A 190 13.58 3.58 5.19
N ASP A 191 14.82 3.86 5.59
CA ASP A 191 15.62 2.95 6.38
C ASP A 191 15.47 3.25 7.89
N LEU A 192 15.10 2.23 8.66
CA LEU A 192 15.01 2.28 10.12
C LEU A 192 16.20 1.51 10.70
N MET A 193 17.25 2.24 11.11
CA MET A 193 18.47 1.66 11.66
C MET A 193 18.23 1.14 13.06
N GLY A 194 18.50 -0.15 13.31
CA GLY A 194 18.24 -0.78 14.61
C GLY A 194 19.18 -1.94 14.92
N GLY A 195 18.83 -2.73 15.91
CA GLY A 195 19.61 -3.90 16.33
C GLY A 195 19.24 -5.17 15.57
N LEU A 196 20.21 -6.06 15.35
CA LEU A 196 19.97 -7.38 14.78
C LEU A 196 18.94 -8.16 15.63
N GLY A 197 17.94 -8.77 14.97
CA GLY A 197 16.89 -9.55 15.63
C GLY A 197 15.80 -8.69 16.30
N THR A 198 15.79 -7.37 16.09
CA THR A 198 14.68 -6.51 16.54
C THR A 198 13.36 -7.01 15.93
N PRO A 199 12.31 -7.25 16.77
CA PRO A 199 11.02 -7.70 16.26
C PRO A 199 10.35 -6.67 15.35
N ILE A 200 9.91 -7.12 14.18
CA ILE A 200 9.18 -6.35 13.18
C ILE A 200 7.72 -6.77 13.20
N VAL A 201 6.83 -5.80 13.15
CA VAL A 201 5.38 -6.02 13.21
C VAL A 201 4.68 -5.44 12.00
N ALA A 202 3.53 -6.01 11.66
CA ALA A 202 2.66 -5.46 10.61
C ALA A 202 2.17 -4.07 11.01
N VAL A 203 2.34 -3.09 10.13
CA VAL A 203 1.87 -1.70 10.37
C VAL A 203 0.35 -1.66 10.40
N GLU A 204 -0.28 -2.30 9.44
CA GLU A 204 -1.72 -2.43 9.27
C GLU A 204 -2.10 -3.90 9.14
N GLY A 205 -3.37 -4.23 9.33
CA GLY A 205 -3.91 -5.55 9.01
C GLY A 205 -3.96 -5.77 7.50
N GLY A 206 -3.79 -7.01 7.09
CA GLY A 206 -3.79 -7.37 5.69
C GLY A 206 -3.50 -8.83 5.44
N VAL A 207 -3.22 -9.15 4.18
CA VAL A 207 -2.83 -10.49 3.74
C VAL A 207 -1.35 -10.49 3.38
N VAL A 208 -0.60 -11.48 3.84
CA VAL A 208 0.78 -11.71 3.42
C VAL A 208 0.76 -12.10 1.94
N GLU A 209 1.03 -11.15 1.06
CA GLU A 209 0.96 -11.34 -0.39
C GLU A 209 2.25 -11.90 -0.96
N ALA A 210 3.38 -11.56 -0.35
CA ALA A 210 4.69 -12.02 -0.78
C ALA A 210 5.61 -12.25 0.40
N MET A 211 6.36 -13.34 0.37
CA MET A 211 7.32 -13.69 1.40
C MET A 211 8.49 -14.44 0.77
N GLY A 212 9.72 -14.20 1.22
CA GLY A 212 10.88 -14.91 0.67
C GLY A 212 12.05 -14.01 0.32
N TRP A 213 12.93 -14.53 -0.54
CA TRP A 213 14.16 -13.88 -0.96
C TRP A 213 14.02 -13.09 -2.26
N ASN A 214 14.60 -11.90 -2.32
CA ASN A 214 14.99 -11.29 -3.59
C ASN A 214 16.40 -10.68 -3.48
N ARG A 215 17.08 -10.49 -4.65
CA ARG A 215 18.47 -10.04 -4.69
C ARG A 215 18.73 -8.67 -4.06
N TYR A 216 17.74 -7.78 -4.02
CA TYR A 216 17.89 -6.43 -3.49
C TYR A 216 17.49 -6.36 -2.01
N GLY A 217 16.30 -6.79 -1.68
CA GLY A 217 15.73 -6.73 -0.33
C GLY A 217 16.18 -7.86 0.60
N GLY A 218 16.85 -8.90 0.08
CA GLY A 218 17.15 -10.08 0.86
C GLY A 218 15.88 -10.82 1.28
N TRP A 219 15.82 -11.28 2.51
CA TRP A 219 14.59 -11.78 3.11
C TRP A 219 13.60 -10.62 3.27
N ARG A 220 12.41 -10.79 2.73
CA ARG A 220 11.37 -9.77 2.69
C ARG A 220 9.98 -10.31 2.94
N ILE A 221 9.08 -9.42 3.36
CA ILE A 221 7.64 -9.65 3.47
C ILE A 221 6.93 -8.50 2.77
N GLY A 222 5.88 -8.82 2.00
CA GLY A 222 4.94 -7.89 1.42
C GLY A 222 3.55 -8.16 1.99
N ILE A 223 2.88 -7.13 2.52
CA ILE A 223 1.53 -7.24 3.07
C ILE A 223 0.61 -6.31 2.30
N ARG A 224 -0.45 -6.88 1.73
CA ARG A 224 -1.55 -6.13 1.10
C ARG A 224 -2.60 -5.79 2.15
N SER A 225 -2.95 -4.50 2.28
CA SER A 225 -4.08 -4.08 3.14
C SER A 225 -5.39 -4.74 2.70
N PHE A 226 -6.34 -4.93 3.62
CA PHE A 226 -7.61 -5.60 3.32
C PHE A 226 -8.45 -4.87 2.27
N ASP A 227 -8.37 -3.53 2.19
CA ASP A 227 -9.03 -2.74 1.15
C ASP A 227 -8.29 -2.76 -0.21
N GLY A 228 -7.15 -3.45 -0.28
CA GLY A 228 -6.34 -3.62 -1.47
C GLY A 228 -5.55 -2.41 -1.93
N LYS A 229 -5.62 -1.27 -1.22
CA LYS A 229 -5.07 0.02 -1.67
C LYS A 229 -3.62 0.26 -1.30
N ARG A 230 -3.08 -0.46 -0.30
CA ARG A 230 -1.70 -0.33 0.19
C ARG A 230 -0.97 -1.67 0.13
N TYR A 231 0.28 -1.61 -0.31
CA TYR A 231 1.21 -2.73 -0.21
C TYR A 231 2.39 -2.28 0.63
N TYR A 232 2.57 -2.93 1.78
CA TYR A 232 3.65 -2.66 2.72
C TYR A 232 4.81 -3.59 2.47
N TYR A 233 6.01 -3.06 2.31
CA TYR A 233 7.21 -3.80 2.02
C TYR A 233 8.21 -3.71 3.19
N TYR A 234 8.58 -4.87 3.72
CA TYR A 234 9.52 -5.04 4.82
C TYR A 234 10.71 -5.86 4.33
N ALA A 235 11.92 -5.29 4.30
CA ALA A 235 13.07 -5.96 3.72
C ALA A 235 14.31 -5.90 4.62
N HIS A 236 15.37 -6.60 4.18
CA HIS A 236 16.62 -6.82 4.89
C HIS A 236 16.44 -7.57 6.20
N LEU A 237 15.48 -8.51 6.25
CA LEU A 237 15.20 -9.29 7.43
C LEU A 237 16.39 -10.19 7.81
N GLN A 238 16.32 -10.78 8.98
CA GLN A 238 17.42 -11.54 9.59
C GLN A 238 17.78 -12.79 8.78
N LYS A 239 19.06 -13.06 8.67
CA LYS A 239 19.58 -14.32 8.14
C LYS A 239 19.15 -15.50 9.01
N ASP A 240 18.84 -16.64 8.41
CA ASP A 240 18.46 -17.92 9.02
C ASP A 240 17.09 -17.94 9.75
N HIS A 241 16.66 -16.82 10.31
CA HIS A 241 15.38 -16.66 11.03
C HIS A 241 14.68 -15.34 10.67
N PRO A 242 14.31 -15.12 9.39
CA PRO A 242 13.75 -13.85 8.95
C PRO A 242 12.32 -13.60 9.42
N PHE A 243 11.53 -14.67 9.56
CA PHE A 243 10.08 -14.60 9.72
C PHE A 243 9.63 -15.03 11.12
N ALA A 244 8.47 -14.57 11.55
CA ALA A 244 7.79 -15.09 12.71
C ALA A 244 7.40 -16.57 12.47
N GLU A 245 7.44 -17.37 13.54
CA GLU A 245 7.13 -18.80 13.47
C GLU A 245 5.70 -19.03 12.96
N GLY A 246 5.55 -19.88 11.95
CA GLY A 246 4.28 -20.27 11.37
C GLY A 246 3.70 -19.31 10.35
N LEU A 247 4.31 -18.14 10.13
CA LEU A 247 3.82 -17.16 9.13
C LEU A 247 4.08 -17.68 7.71
N GLN A 248 3.06 -17.57 6.83
CA GLN A 248 3.09 -18.02 5.44
C GLN A 248 2.43 -17.00 4.51
N GLU A 249 2.75 -17.11 3.21
CA GLU A 249 1.99 -16.39 2.17
C GLU A 249 0.52 -16.82 2.19
N GLY A 250 -0.39 -15.87 2.06
CA GLY A 250 -1.83 -16.05 2.18
C GLY A 250 -2.38 -15.86 3.59
N ASP A 251 -1.54 -15.83 4.62
CA ASP A 251 -2.01 -15.59 5.99
C ASP A 251 -2.54 -14.17 6.16
N MET A 252 -3.63 -14.05 6.92
CA MET A 252 -4.12 -12.77 7.40
C MET A 252 -3.36 -12.35 8.66
N VAL A 253 -2.93 -11.10 8.71
CA VAL A 253 -2.25 -10.51 9.86
C VAL A 253 -3.03 -9.35 10.45
N GLN A 254 -2.97 -9.22 11.76
CA GLN A 254 -3.55 -8.11 12.51
C GLN A 254 -2.56 -6.93 12.60
N PRO A 255 -3.03 -5.69 12.76
CA PRO A 255 -2.14 -4.57 13.06
C PRO A 255 -1.28 -4.86 14.29
N GLY A 256 0.01 -4.59 14.20
CA GLY A 256 0.98 -4.85 15.27
C GLY A 256 1.30 -6.32 15.50
N GLN A 257 0.87 -7.27 14.66
CA GLN A 257 1.26 -8.67 14.74
C GLN A 257 2.73 -8.84 14.37
N LEU A 258 3.46 -9.67 15.13
CA LEU A 258 4.84 -10.02 14.82
C LEU A 258 4.90 -10.75 13.47
N ILE A 259 5.74 -10.24 12.56
CA ILE A 259 5.89 -10.82 11.22
C ILE A 259 7.32 -11.28 10.93
N GLY A 260 8.33 -10.73 11.61
CA GLY A 260 9.71 -11.10 11.34
C GLY A 260 10.71 -10.37 12.24
N PHE A 261 11.98 -10.43 11.85
CA PHE A 261 13.08 -9.88 12.62
C PHE A 261 14.04 -9.07 11.74
N MET A 262 14.46 -7.91 12.24
CA MET A 262 15.38 -7.01 11.56
C MET A 262 16.75 -7.66 11.37
N GLY A 263 17.31 -7.49 10.18
CA GLY A 263 18.62 -8.01 9.83
C GLY A 263 19.41 -7.08 8.91
N ARG A 264 20.19 -7.68 8.01
CA ARG A 264 20.99 -6.99 6.99
C ARG A 264 21.22 -7.87 5.75
N THR A 265 20.24 -8.73 5.44
CA THR A 265 20.27 -9.60 4.26
C THR A 265 19.97 -8.82 2.98
N GLY A 266 20.41 -9.32 1.84
CA GLY A 266 20.17 -8.73 0.52
C GLY A 266 21.46 -8.31 -0.19
N TYR A 267 21.30 -7.57 -1.29
CA TYR A 267 22.37 -7.19 -2.21
C TYR A 267 23.24 -8.38 -2.64
N SER A 268 22.57 -9.50 -2.95
CA SER A 268 23.21 -10.76 -3.33
C SER A 268 22.28 -11.60 -4.20
N ASP A 269 22.83 -12.23 -5.24
CA ASP A 269 22.13 -13.25 -6.03
C ASP A 269 22.04 -14.60 -5.27
N GLN A 270 22.91 -14.79 -4.28
CA GLN A 270 22.85 -15.95 -3.39
C GLN A 270 21.89 -15.67 -2.25
N GLU A 271 20.97 -16.60 -2.02
CA GLU A 271 20.01 -16.55 -0.94
C GLU A 271 20.67 -16.63 0.46
N ASN A 272 20.04 -16.01 1.45
CA ASN A 272 20.42 -16.06 2.85
C ASN A 272 21.82 -15.50 3.15
N VAL A 273 22.20 -14.42 2.47
CA VAL A 273 23.50 -13.75 2.65
C VAL A 273 23.33 -12.36 3.28
N ASN A 274 24.15 -12.07 4.28
CA ASN A 274 24.30 -10.76 4.91
C ASN A 274 25.31 -9.91 4.13
N ASN A 275 24.90 -9.25 3.06
CA ASN A 275 25.79 -8.44 2.23
C ASN A 275 25.59 -6.92 2.40
N ILE A 276 24.75 -6.53 3.36
CA ILE A 276 24.56 -5.13 3.75
C ILE A 276 25.37 -4.88 5.04
N GLU A 277 26.06 -3.75 5.11
CA GLU A 277 26.94 -3.45 6.24
C GLU A 277 26.18 -3.17 7.53
N THR A 278 25.13 -2.34 7.44
CA THR A 278 24.40 -1.84 8.60
C THR A 278 23.07 -2.59 8.76
N VAL A 279 22.78 -2.99 10.01
CA VAL A 279 21.48 -3.59 10.36
C VAL A 279 20.39 -2.53 10.30
N HIS A 280 19.37 -2.76 9.49
CA HIS A 280 18.21 -1.90 9.37
C HIS A 280 17.01 -2.64 8.80
N LEU A 281 15.82 -2.09 9.01
CA LEU A 281 14.64 -2.41 8.26
C LEU A 281 14.50 -1.41 7.12
N HIS A 282 14.48 -1.86 5.88
CA HIS A 282 13.93 -1.07 4.79
C HIS A 282 12.41 -1.23 4.80
N PHE A 283 11.70 -0.11 4.99
CA PHE A 283 10.25 -0.07 5.02
C PHE A 283 9.71 0.84 3.93
N GLY A 284 8.85 0.30 3.08
CA GLY A 284 8.21 1.02 1.99
C GLY A 284 6.70 0.82 1.98
N MET A 285 5.99 1.75 1.35
CA MET A 285 4.56 1.65 1.09
C MET A 285 4.26 2.05 -0.35
N GLU A 286 3.63 1.15 -1.07
CA GLU A 286 3.14 1.36 -2.42
C GLU A 286 1.63 1.54 -2.40
N LEU A 287 1.11 2.51 -3.16
CA LEU A 287 -0.31 2.70 -3.39
C LEU A 287 -0.72 1.94 -4.64
N VAL A 288 -1.79 1.17 -4.53
CA VAL A 288 -2.30 0.33 -5.62
C VAL A 288 -3.73 0.75 -5.94
N PHE A 289 -3.90 1.37 -7.11
CA PHE A 289 -5.20 1.72 -7.66
C PHE A 289 -5.65 0.72 -8.73
N ASP A 290 -4.68 0.03 -9.34
CA ASP A 290 -4.89 -1.02 -10.33
C ASP A 290 -3.84 -2.12 -10.16
N GLU A 291 -4.22 -3.38 -10.34
CA GLU A 291 -3.31 -4.54 -10.18
C GLU A 291 -2.10 -4.52 -11.14
N SER A 292 -2.21 -3.86 -12.30
CA SER A 292 -1.08 -3.70 -13.23
C SER A 292 0.06 -2.86 -12.67
N GLN A 293 -0.19 -2.04 -11.64
CA GLN A 293 0.84 -1.22 -10.99
C GLN A 293 1.86 -2.07 -10.23
N LYS A 294 1.49 -3.26 -9.79
CA LYS A 294 2.35 -4.20 -9.03
C LYS A 294 3.48 -4.84 -9.85
N GLU A 295 3.46 -4.74 -11.15
CA GLU A 295 4.39 -5.42 -12.06
C GLU A 295 5.49 -4.49 -12.63
N CYS A 296 5.99 -3.58 -11.85
CA CYS A 296 7.08 -2.64 -12.19
C CYS A 296 6.75 -1.61 -13.30
N ASN A 297 5.47 -1.44 -13.64
CA ASN A 297 5.08 -0.60 -14.78
C ASN A 297 4.22 0.61 -14.39
N SER A 298 4.35 1.17 -13.25
CA SER A 298 3.67 2.40 -12.81
C SER A 298 3.47 2.37 -11.30
N GLU A 299 4.38 1.73 -10.57
CA GLU A 299 4.38 1.66 -9.12
C GLU A 299 4.35 3.07 -8.51
N ILE A 300 3.50 3.25 -7.51
CA ILE A 300 3.36 4.52 -6.78
C ILE A 300 3.86 4.32 -5.35
N TRP A 301 5.17 4.39 -5.18
CA TRP A 301 5.80 4.41 -3.87
C TRP A 301 5.75 5.81 -3.28
N ILE A 302 5.37 5.91 -2.01
CA ILE A 302 5.29 7.19 -1.31
C ILE A 302 6.34 7.29 -0.21
N ASP A 303 6.72 8.53 0.12
CA ASP A 303 7.57 8.80 1.27
C ASP A 303 6.80 8.54 2.57
N VAL A 304 7.24 7.54 3.33
CA VAL A 304 6.60 7.12 4.59
C VAL A 304 7.21 7.76 5.83
N TYR A 305 8.20 8.67 5.68
CA TYR A 305 8.92 9.26 6.81
C TYR A 305 7.99 9.85 7.87
N HIS A 306 7.06 10.71 7.46
CA HIS A 306 6.15 11.35 8.39
C HIS A 306 5.06 10.40 8.94
N ILE A 307 4.66 9.40 8.17
CA ILE A 307 3.74 8.35 8.63
C ILE A 307 4.41 7.51 9.71
N VAL A 308 5.61 7.00 9.46
CA VAL A 308 6.37 6.21 10.46
C VAL A 308 6.65 7.03 11.72
N ARG A 309 6.95 8.32 11.57
CA ARG A 309 7.10 9.24 12.70
C ARG A 309 5.79 9.37 13.50
N LEU A 310 4.63 9.42 12.85
CA LEU A 310 3.34 9.42 13.54
C LEU A 310 3.13 8.11 14.31
N LEU A 311 3.44 6.98 13.68
CA LEU A 311 3.30 5.65 14.27
C LEU A 311 4.31 5.37 15.40
N SER A 312 5.40 6.13 15.50
CA SER A 312 6.48 5.88 16.47
C SER A 312 6.03 5.91 17.93
N SER A 313 4.92 6.60 18.24
CA SER A 313 4.28 6.62 19.56
C SER A 313 3.31 5.45 19.79
N HIS A 314 2.93 4.70 18.74
CA HIS A 314 2.01 3.58 18.82
C HIS A 314 2.71 2.28 18.41
N ARG A 315 3.26 1.58 19.40
CA ARG A 315 4.14 0.43 19.18
C ARG A 315 3.61 -0.80 19.90
N ALA A 316 3.55 -1.94 19.20
CA ALA A 316 3.16 -3.22 19.78
C ALA A 316 4.26 -3.74 20.72
N SER A 317 3.88 -4.20 21.91
CA SER A 317 4.79 -4.75 22.90
C SER A 317 4.82 -6.26 22.83
N TYR A 318 6.01 -6.82 22.83
CA TYR A 318 6.27 -8.26 22.81
C TYR A 318 7.21 -8.64 23.94
N ARG A 319 7.00 -9.83 24.49
CA ARG A 319 7.94 -10.51 25.39
C ARG A 319 8.29 -11.87 24.83
N LYS A 320 9.45 -12.39 25.20
CA LYS A 320 9.87 -13.75 24.86
C LYS A 320 9.78 -14.63 26.11
N THR A 321 8.90 -15.63 26.08
CA THR A 321 8.68 -16.59 27.18
C THR A 321 8.96 -17.98 26.64
N ASP A 322 9.88 -18.72 27.25
CA ASP A 322 10.26 -20.08 26.83
C ASP A 322 10.60 -20.21 25.34
N GLY A 323 11.28 -19.20 24.79
CA GLY A 323 11.68 -19.13 23.39
C GLY A 323 10.60 -18.63 22.44
N LYS A 324 9.36 -18.49 22.86
CA LYS A 324 8.22 -18.00 22.05
C LYS A 324 7.97 -16.52 22.27
N TRP A 325 7.61 -15.84 21.19
CA TRP A 325 7.20 -14.44 21.24
C TRP A 325 5.72 -14.32 21.50
N GLU A 326 5.33 -13.56 22.50
CA GLU A 326 3.95 -13.30 22.88
C GLU A 326 3.68 -11.80 22.89
N ARG A 327 2.56 -11.38 22.33
CA ARG A 327 2.08 -10.00 22.43
C ARG A 327 1.65 -9.73 23.88
N VAL A 328 2.11 -8.63 24.44
CA VAL A 328 1.84 -8.29 25.86
C VAL A 328 0.37 -7.91 26.06
N TYR A 329 -0.21 -7.21 25.10
CA TYR A 329 -1.62 -6.78 25.15
C TYR A 329 -2.37 -7.39 23.96
N PRO A 330 -3.36 -8.27 24.19
CA PRO A 330 -4.24 -8.74 23.13
C PRO A 330 -4.95 -7.59 22.44
N TYR A 331 -5.10 -7.71 21.14
CA TYR A 331 -5.62 -6.67 20.26
C TYR A 331 -6.51 -7.27 19.19
N LYS A 332 -7.60 -6.58 18.84
CA LYS A 332 -8.47 -6.92 17.71
C LYS A 332 -8.73 -5.68 16.89
N ASP A 333 -8.56 -5.79 15.60
CA ASP A 333 -9.09 -4.83 14.63
C ASP A 333 -10.58 -5.14 14.41
N LEU A 334 -11.47 -4.25 14.81
CA LEU A 334 -12.93 -4.47 14.71
C LEU A 334 -13.44 -4.22 13.30
N ASP A 335 -12.72 -3.44 12.50
CA ASP A 335 -13.10 -3.20 11.10
C ASP A 335 -12.80 -4.43 10.22
N LEU A 336 -11.97 -5.36 10.72
CA LEU A 336 -11.60 -6.57 10.00
C LEU A 336 -12.82 -7.49 9.70
N GLU A 337 -13.81 -7.52 10.59
CA GLU A 337 -15.03 -8.31 10.40
C GLU A 337 -15.81 -7.91 9.13
N SER A 338 -15.61 -6.70 8.63
CA SER A 338 -16.23 -6.22 7.40
C SER A 338 -15.58 -6.78 6.12
N PHE A 339 -14.39 -7.39 6.22
CA PHE A 339 -13.63 -7.97 5.11
C PHE A 339 -13.65 -9.52 5.11
N LEU A 340 -14.18 -10.14 6.16
CA LEU A 340 -14.37 -11.59 6.27
C LEU A 340 -15.80 -12.01 5.90
#